data_66847123a9444b3e2220caa969c7111b
#
_entry.id   66847123a9444b3e2220caa969c7111b
#
_cell.length_a   1.000
_cell.length_b   1.000
_cell.length_c   1.000
_cell.angle_alpha   90.00
_cell.angle_beta   90.00
_cell.angle_gamma   90.00
#
_symmetry.space_group_name_H-M   'P 1'
#
loop_
_entity.id
_entity.type
_entity.pdbx_description
1 polymer ?
#
loop_
_entity_poly.entity_id
_entity_poly.type
_entity_poly.pdbx_seq_one_letter_code
_entity_poly.pdbx_strand_id
1 'polypeptide(L)'
;AAEIVPAFNAYIYFRIGYWLAKKLARLVYRVRVGFYDNDRISEIDSNSSVVFVMNHRSNMDYVLVSFLVAEKTTLSYAVGEWARIWPLQMLIKAMGAFFVRRNSRNPLYRKVLERYINISTRAGVCQAVFLEGGLTKDGAIREPRLGFLDYMLRDYHPHSDKDIVFIPVGINYDRVIEDRSLVRRLDGFAERRSAWFVIKTTAGFIFKNALLSRKNRWLRFGYASVNFGEPLSAKKYCQENNIDFSALQTDQRFDDVGKLAKLIMHDITRVVPVTPVALVCEALVKNASEWKRDRKSVV
;
A
#
# COMPACT_ATOMS: atom_id res chain seq x y z
N ALA A 1 8.90 -6.95 -21.53
CA ALA A 1 7.48 -6.58 -21.47
C ALA A 1 6.65 -7.64 -20.71
N ALA A 2 6.65 -8.91 -21.12
CA ALA A 2 5.81 -9.97 -20.53
C ALA A 2 5.99 -10.18 -19.00
N GLU A 3 7.11 -9.74 -18.43
CA GLU A 3 7.36 -9.78 -17.00
C GLU A 3 6.63 -8.66 -16.25
N ILE A 4 6.55 -7.48 -16.83
CA ILE A 4 6.01 -6.26 -16.20
C ILE A 4 4.51 -6.14 -16.49
N VAL A 5 4.10 -6.36 -17.74
CA VAL A 5 2.68 -6.18 -18.13
C VAL A 5 1.80 -7.23 -17.46
N PRO A 6 0.71 -6.83 -16.75
CA PRO A 6 -0.24 -7.77 -16.17
C PRO A 6 -1.03 -8.50 -17.26
N ALA A 7 -1.56 -9.65 -16.90
CA ALA A 7 -2.53 -10.40 -17.72
C ALA A 7 -3.93 -10.23 -17.11
N PHE A 8 -4.44 -8.99 -17.11
CA PHE A 8 -5.69 -8.65 -16.46
C PHE A 8 -6.87 -9.44 -17.01
N ASN A 9 -7.68 -9.99 -16.11
CA ASN A 9 -8.92 -10.69 -16.43
C ASN A 9 -10.03 -10.18 -15.52
N ALA A 10 -11.01 -9.48 -16.10
CA ALA A 10 -12.09 -8.84 -15.35
C ALA A 10 -12.92 -9.85 -14.53
N TYR A 11 -13.21 -11.04 -15.08
CA TYR A 11 -13.95 -12.07 -14.35
C TYR A 11 -13.18 -12.54 -13.11
N ILE A 12 -11.89 -12.85 -13.26
CA ILE A 12 -11.03 -13.23 -12.14
C ILE A 12 -10.94 -12.10 -11.12
N TYR A 13 -10.81 -10.85 -11.55
CA TYR A 13 -10.71 -9.71 -10.67
C TYR A 13 -11.98 -9.52 -9.83
N PHE A 14 -13.15 -9.36 -10.47
CA PHE A 14 -14.38 -9.00 -9.78
C PHE A 14 -15.08 -10.17 -9.08
N ARG A 15 -14.91 -11.40 -9.58
CA ARG A 15 -15.57 -12.57 -8.99
C ARG A 15 -14.69 -13.34 -8.02
N ILE A 16 -13.48 -13.69 -8.43
CA ILE A 16 -12.58 -14.54 -7.63
C ILE A 16 -11.74 -13.69 -6.70
N GLY A 17 -11.02 -12.70 -7.24
CA GLY A 17 -10.07 -11.88 -6.50
C GLY A 17 -10.75 -11.05 -5.41
N TYR A 18 -11.81 -10.33 -5.75
CA TYR A 18 -12.60 -9.55 -4.79
C TYR A 18 -13.16 -10.44 -3.67
N TRP A 19 -13.80 -11.55 -4.01
CA TRP A 19 -14.39 -12.46 -3.04
C TRP A 19 -13.32 -13.08 -2.11
N LEU A 20 -12.19 -13.50 -2.69
CA LEU A 20 -11.07 -14.06 -1.92
C LEU A 20 -10.45 -13.02 -1.00
N ALA A 21 -10.18 -11.82 -1.51
CA ALA A 21 -9.63 -10.71 -0.73
C ALA A 21 -10.56 -10.32 0.42
N LYS A 22 -11.86 -10.19 0.16
CA LYS A 22 -12.88 -9.89 1.17
C LYS A 22 -12.96 -10.97 2.25
N LYS A 23 -12.98 -12.26 1.85
CA LYS A 23 -12.98 -13.38 2.80
C LYS A 23 -11.70 -13.42 3.63
N LEU A 24 -10.54 -13.25 3.00
CA LEU A 24 -9.26 -13.29 3.70
C LEU A 24 -9.11 -12.13 4.69
N ALA A 25 -9.44 -10.91 4.27
CA ALA A 25 -9.39 -9.74 5.15
C ALA A 25 -10.32 -9.92 6.38
N ARG A 26 -11.56 -10.33 6.16
CA ARG A 26 -12.57 -10.54 7.22
C ARG A 26 -12.35 -11.80 8.05
N LEU A 27 -11.58 -12.76 7.53
CA LEU A 27 -11.18 -13.96 8.29
C LEU A 27 -10.24 -13.57 9.42
N VAL A 28 -9.34 -12.63 9.18
CA VAL A 28 -8.27 -12.27 10.11
C VAL A 28 -8.67 -11.07 10.96
N TYR A 29 -9.24 -10.01 10.35
CA TYR A 29 -9.45 -8.71 10.95
C TYR A 29 -10.91 -8.28 11.01
N ARG A 30 -11.20 -7.41 11.97
CA ARG A 30 -12.36 -6.49 11.90
C ARG A 30 -11.96 -5.30 11.05
N VAL A 31 -12.35 -5.32 9.77
CA VAL A 31 -12.00 -4.23 8.85
C VAL A 31 -12.88 -3.01 9.13
N ARG A 32 -12.24 -1.85 9.25
CA ARG A 32 -12.86 -0.53 9.39
C ARG A 32 -12.37 0.37 8.26
N VAL A 33 -13.28 1.14 7.72
CA VAL A 33 -12.99 2.09 6.64
C VAL A 33 -13.48 3.46 7.09
N GLY A 34 -12.65 4.46 6.93
CA GLY A 34 -12.96 5.86 7.14
C GLY A 34 -12.62 6.68 5.89
N PHE A 35 -13.32 7.78 5.75
CA PHE A 35 -13.05 8.78 4.70
C PHE A 35 -12.87 10.12 5.39
N TYR A 36 -11.82 10.83 5.03
CA TYR A 36 -11.63 12.18 5.53
C TYR A 36 -12.64 13.14 4.89
N ASP A 37 -12.80 13.00 3.57
CA ASP A 37 -13.78 13.76 2.79
C ASP A 37 -14.31 12.88 1.65
N ASN A 38 -15.47 12.24 1.89
CA ASN A 38 -16.07 11.35 0.89
C ASN A 38 -16.64 12.12 -0.31
N ASP A 39 -17.07 13.35 -0.11
CA ASP A 39 -17.71 14.16 -1.15
C ASP A 39 -16.65 14.56 -2.20
N ARG A 40 -15.48 15.02 -1.78
CA ARG A 40 -14.37 15.32 -2.68
C ARG A 40 -13.85 14.13 -3.46
N ILE A 41 -13.90 12.91 -2.89
CA ILE A 41 -13.55 11.70 -3.64
C ILE A 41 -14.56 11.42 -4.74
N SER A 42 -15.84 11.71 -4.51
CA SER A 42 -16.90 11.52 -5.52
C SER A 42 -16.91 12.60 -6.60
N GLU A 43 -16.32 13.76 -6.34
CA GLU A 43 -16.17 14.88 -7.28
C GLU A 43 -14.98 14.73 -8.24
N ILE A 44 -14.15 13.70 -8.06
CA ILE A 44 -13.01 13.46 -8.97
C ILE A 44 -13.53 13.21 -10.38
N ASP A 45 -13.05 14.00 -11.33
CA ASP A 45 -13.39 13.84 -12.75
C ASP A 45 -13.08 12.41 -13.21
N SER A 46 -14.08 11.77 -13.80
CA SER A 46 -13.98 10.39 -14.31
C SER A 46 -12.88 10.21 -15.37
N ASN A 47 -12.45 11.30 -16.02
CA ASN A 47 -11.34 11.30 -16.96
C ASN A 47 -9.97 11.33 -16.27
N SER A 48 -9.91 11.61 -14.97
CA SER A 48 -8.64 11.67 -14.21
C SER A 48 -8.00 10.30 -14.02
N SER A 49 -6.68 10.30 -13.92
CA SER A 49 -5.89 9.13 -13.53
C SER A 49 -5.74 9.09 -12.01
N VAL A 50 -6.46 8.19 -11.35
CA VAL A 50 -6.45 8.08 -9.89
C VAL A 50 -5.29 7.20 -9.41
N VAL A 51 -4.52 7.70 -8.46
CA VAL A 51 -3.40 7.00 -7.84
C VAL A 51 -3.58 6.96 -6.32
N PHE A 52 -3.87 5.78 -5.78
CA PHE A 52 -3.88 5.57 -4.34
C PHE A 52 -2.45 5.45 -3.81
N VAL A 53 -2.06 6.35 -2.92
CA VAL A 53 -0.72 6.38 -2.33
C VAL A 53 -0.81 6.02 -0.87
N MET A 54 -0.08 4.97 -0.45
CA MET A 54 -0.29 4.33 0.85
C MET A 54 1.00 4.15 1.63
N ASN A 55 0.90 4.13 2.96
CA ASN A 55 1.91 3.55 3.82
C ASN A 55 1.89 2.02 3.76
N HIS A 56 2.99 1.35 4.10
CA HIS A 56 3.14 -0.09 3.94
C HIS A 56 3.47 -0.81 5.24
N ARG A 57 2.44 -1.35 5.91
CA ARG A 57 2.50 -2.01 7.21
C ARG A 57 2.58 -3.52 7.14
N SER A 58 1.88 -4.13 6.18
CA SER A 58 1.70 -5.58 6.07
C SER A 58 1.50 -6.01 4.61
N ASN A 59 1.81 -7.26 4.28
CA ASN A 59 1.40 -7.81 2.98
C ASN A 59 -0.13 -7.88 2.84
N MET A 60 -0.87 -7.78 3.95
CA MET A 60 -2.33 -7.65 3.94
C MET A 60 -2.82 -6.32 3.36
N ASP A 61 -1.97 -5.29 3.25
CA ASP A 61 -2.34 -4.00 2.66
C ASP A 61 -2.84 -4.17 1.23
N TYR A 62 -2.18 -5.02 0.43
CA TYR A 62 -2.61 -5.36 -0.93
C TYR A 62 -4.02 -5.97 -0.95
N VAL A 63 -4.29 -6.88 -0.01
CA VAL A 63 -5.58 -7.56 0.09
C VAL A 63 -6.68 -6.59 0.52
N LEU A 64 -6.41 -5.74 1.52
CA LEU A 64 -7.36 -4.75 2.03
C LEU A 64 -7.74 -3.74 0.97
N VAL A 65 -6.73 -3.10 0.33
CA VAL A 65 -6.99 -2.06 -0.66
C VAL A 65 -7.65 -2.65 -1.91
N SER A 66 -7.19 -3.82 -2.36
CA SER A 66 -7.82 -4.50 -3.50
C SER A 66 -9.30 -4.74 -3.28
N PHE A 67 -9.72 -5.20 -2.09
CA PHE A 67 -11.15 -5.45 -1.85
C PHE A 67 -11.95 -4.16 -1.62
N LEU A 68 -11.36 -3.13 -1.00
CA LEU A 68 -12.06 -1.87 -0.72
C LEU A 68 -12.29 -1.05 -2.00
N VAL A 69 -11.32 -1.07 -2.92
CA VAL A 69 -11.39 -0.29 -4.16
C VAL A 69 -12.13 -1.05 -5.27
N ALA A 70 -12.12 -2.39 -5.24
CA ALA A 70 -12.71 -3.23 -6.28
C ALA A 70 -14.24 -3.07 -6.45
N GLU A 71 -14.93 -2.49 -5.48
CA GLU A 71 -16.36 -2.17 -5.62
C GLU A 71 -16.57 -0.97 -6.56
N LYS A 72 -15.58 -0.10 -6.74
CA LYS A 72 -15.67 1.12 -7.54
C LYS A 72 -14.84 1.08 -8.83
N THR A 73 -13.66 0.45 -8.81
CA THR A 73 -12.75 0.44 -9.95
C THR A 73 -11.79 -0.75 -9.93
N THR A 74 -11.12 -0.97 -11.06
CA THR A 74 -10.01 -1.92 -11.15
C THR A 74 -8.71 -1.27 -10.73
N LEU A 75 -7.89 -1.98 -9.96
CA LEU A 75 -6.66 -1.45 -9.39
C LEU A 75 -5.44 -2.16 -9.97
N SER A 76 -4.51 -1.38 -10.54
CA SER A 76 -3.18 -1.86 -10.91
C SER A 76 -2.17 -1.51 -9.82
N TYR A 77 -1.36 -2.47 -9.38
CA TYR A 77 -0.37 -2.24 -8.31
C TYR A 77 0.91 -3.05 -8.49
N ALA A 78 1.99 -2.48 -7.97
CA ALA A 78 3.30 -3.09 -8.04
C ALA A 78 3.51 -4.11 -6.92
N VAL A 79 3.89 -5.34 -7.27
CA VAL A 79 4.18 -6.42 -6.31
C VAL A 79 5.65 -6.80 -6.41
N GLY A 80 6.29 -7.04 -5.27
CA GLY A 80 7.67 -7.50 -5.23
C GLY A 80 7.85 -8.94 -5.71
N GLU A 81 9.09 -9.31 -6.03
CA GLU A 81 9.46 -10.63 -6.57
C GLU A 81 9.07 -11.82 -5.67
N TRP A 82 8.87 -11.59 -4.37
CA TRP A 82 8.48 -12.63 -3.40
C TRP A 82 7.17 -13.35 -3.76
N ALA A 83 6.30 -12.69 -4.50
CA ALA A 83 5.00 -13.25 -4.90
C ALA A 83 5.04 -14.01 -6.24
N ARG A 84 6.23 -14.19 -6.83
CA ARG A 84 6.44 -14.96 -8.06
C ARG A 84 6.47 -16.46 -7.81
N ILE A 85 5.39 -16.99 -7.23
CA ILE A 85 5.25 -18.41 -6.92
C ILE A 85 4.01 -18.93 -7.64
N TRP A 86 4.17 -19.97 -8.44
CA TRP A 86 3.01 -20.64 -9.07
C TRP A 86 2.15 -21.34 -8.01
N PRO A 87 0.82 -21.25 -8.01
CA PRO A 87 -0.08 -20.56 -8.97
C PRO A 87 -0.39 -19.09 -8.59
N LEU A 88 0.12 -18.60 -7.45
CA LEU A 88 -0.14 -17.25 -6.92
C LEU A 88 0.22 -16.15 -7.93
N GLN A 89 1.33 -16.30 -8.64
CA GLN A 89 1.76 -15.37 -9.68
C GLN A 89 0.70 -15.17 -10.78
N MET A 90 0.04 -16.26 -11.20
CA MET A 90 -0.99 -16.18 -12.24
C MET A 90 -2.22 -15.41 -11.75
N LEU A 91 -2.65 -15.69 -10.52
CA LEU A 91 -3.77 -14.98 -9.90
C LEU A 91 -3.47 -13.47 -9.74
N ILE A 92 -2.30 -13.14 -9.22
CA ILE A 92 -1.86 -11.75 -9.02
C ILE A 92 -1.83 -11.00 -10.35
N LYS A 93 -1.27 -11.58 -11.42
CA LYS A 93 -1.29 -10.97 -12.76
C LYS A 93 -2.70 -10.80 -13.33
N ALA A 94 -3.57 -11.79 -13.13
CA ALA A 94 -4.96 -11.73 -13.55
C ALA A 94 -5.76 -10.66 -12.80
N MET A 95 -5.32 -10.30 -11.59
CA MET A 95 -5.87 -9.20 -10.80
C MET A 95 -5.30 -7.81 -11.16
N GLY A 96 -4.54 -7.68 -12.25
CA GLY A 96 -4.02 -6.39 -12.72
C GLY A 96 -2.72 -5.93 -12.05
N ALA A 97 -2.12 -6.76 -11.18
CA ALA A 97 -0.85 -6.44 -10.58
C ALA A 97 0.33 -6.77 -11.51
N PHE A 98 1.40 -6.00 -11.38
CA PHE A 98 2.66 -6.21 -12.10
C PHE A 98 3.83 -6.41 -11.14
N PHE A 99 4.82 -7.19 -11.58
CA PHE A 99 5.96 -7.50 -10.74
C PHE A 99 7.11 -6.54 -10.97
N VAL A 100 7.68 -6.03 -9.85
CA VAL A 100 8.80 -5.12 -9.88
C VAL A 100 10.03 -5.77 -9.25
N ARG A 101 11.15 -5.75 -9.99
CA ARG A 101 12.46 -6.12 -9.47
C ARG A 101 13.01 -4.98 -8.62
N ARG A 102 13.19 -5.24 -7.33
CA ARG A 102 13.80 -4.27 -6.42
C ARG A 102 15.28 -4.09 -6.78
N ASN A 103 15.73 -2.84 -6.82
CA ASN A 103 17.15 -2.49 -7.07
C ASN A 103 17.73 -3.04 -8.39
N SER A 104 16.88 -3.24 -9.41
CA SER A 104 17.38 -3.63 -10.73
C SER A 104 18.33 -2.57 -11.29
N ARG A 105 19.57 -2.98 -11.62
CA ARG A 105 20.56 -2.13 -12.30
C ARG A 105 20.45 -2.20 -13.82
N ASN A 106 19.60 -3.08 -14.36
CA ASN A 106 19.44 -3.25 -15.81
C ASN A 106 18.72 -2.03 -16.41
N PRO A 107 19.40 -1.26 -17.30
CA PRO A 107 18.85 -0.03 -17.87
C PRO A 107 17.61 -0.29 -18.74
N LEU A 108 17.63 -1.37 -19.53
CA LEU A 108 16.49 -1.77 -20.37
C LEU A 108 15.25 -2.08 -19.52
N TYR A 109 15.42 -2.83 -18.44
CA TYR A 109 14.31 -3.14 -17.52
C TYR A 109 13.72 -1.85 -16.94
N ARG A 110 14.57 -0.92 -16.47
CA ARG A 110 14.12 0.37 -15.92
C ARG A 110 13.36 1.18 -16.98
N LYS A 111 13.86 1.23 -18.21
CA LYS A 111 13.20 1.97 -19.30
C LYS A 111 11.84 1.38 -19.67
N VAL A 112 11.74 0.04 -19.69
CA VAL A 112 10.46 -0.64 -19.96
C VAL A 112 9.46 -0.39 -18.80
N LEU A 113 9.90 -0.44 -17.55
CA LEU A 113 9.07 -0.16 -16.38
C LEU A 113 8.58 1.30 -16.37
N GLU A 114 9.50 2.24 -16.59
CA GLU A 114 9.19 3.66 -16.75
C GLU A 114 8.10 3.87 -17.80
N ARG A 115 8.31 3.32 -19.00
CA ARG A 115 7.36 3.50 -20.11
C ARG A 115 6.01 2.85 -19.82
N TYR A 116 5.99 1.69 -19.19
CA TYR A 116 4.76 1.02 -18.78
C TYR A 116 3.95 1.87 -17.78
N ILE A 117 4.60 2.40 -16.73
CA ILE A 117 3.94 3.24 -15.72
C ILE A 117 3.41 4.53 -16.37
N ASN A 118 4.23 5.21 -17.17
CA ASN A 118 3.85 6.43 -17.86
C ASN A 118 2.62 6.22 -18.77
N ILE A 119 2.65 5.19 -19.65
CA ILE A 119 1.53 4.86 -20.52
C ILE A 119 0.27 4.51 -19.71
N SER A 120 0.40 3.71 -18.65
CA SER A 120 -0.74 3.32 -17.82
C SER A 120 -1.37 4.53 -17.13
N THR A 121 -0.54 5.46 -16.62
CA THR A 121 -1.04 6.71 -16.01
C THR A 121 -1.75 7.56 -17.04
N ARG A 122 -1.17 7.79 -18.22
CA ARG A 122 -1.81 8.56 -19.30
C ARG A 122 -3.10 7.93 -19.82
N ALA A 123 -3.17 6.60 -19.81
CA ALA A 123 -4.38 5.86 -20.19
C ALA A 123 -5.51 5.95 -19.16
N GLY A 124 -5.26 6.51 -17.96
CA GLY A 124 -6.27 6.61 -16.90
C GLY A 124 -6.43 5.32 -16.08
N VAL A 125 -5.44 4.42 -16.15
CA VAL A 125 -5.47 3.21 -15.30
C VAL A 125 -5.34 3.62 -13.84
N CYS A 126 -6.31 3.22 -13.02
CA CYS A 126 -6.26 3.44 -11.58
C CYS A 126 -5.12 2.61 -10.97
N GLN A 127 -4.25 3.26 -10.22
CA GLN A 127 -3.03 2.65 -9.68
C GLN A 127 -2.98 2.74 -8.15
N ALA A 128 -2.23 1.81 -7.54
CA ALA A 128 -1.90 1.87 -6.12
C ALA A 128 -0.39 1.70 -5.91
N VAL A 129 0.19 2.59 -5.11
CA VAL A 129 1.63 2.62 -4.87
C VAL A 129 1.96 2.77 -3.39
N PHE A 130 3.03 2.09 -2.97
CA PHE A 130 3.64 2.25 -1.66
C PHE A 130 4.95 3.04 -1.84
N LEU A 131 4.92 4.34 -1.57
CA LEU A 131 6.11 5.20 -1.79
C LEU A 131 7.27 4.82 -0.88
N GLU A 132 7.03 4.20 0.26
CA GLU A 132 8.08 3.69 1.14
C GLU A 132 8.95 2.60 0.49
N GLY A 133 8.49 1.99 -0.61
CA GLY A 133 9.22 0.96 -1.37
C GLY A 133 9.41 -0.37 -0.63
N GLY A 134 8.80 -0.56 0.52
CA GLY A 134 8.82 -1.81 1.28
C GLY A 134 8.15 -1.70 2.64
N LEU A 135 7.90 -2.84 3.26
CA LEU A 135 7.30 -2.93 4.59
C LEU A 135 8.12 -2.18 5.64
N THR A 136 7.46 -1.37 6.45
CA THR A 136 8.08 -0.84 7.67
C THR A 136 8.36 -1.97 8.67
N LYS A 137 9.45 -1.87 9.40
CA LYS A 137 9.83 -2.87 10.41
C LYS A 137 9.36 -2.48 11.81
N ASP A 138 9.40 -1.20 12.09
CA ASP A 138 9.13 -0.56 13.38
C ASP A 138 7.80 0.16 13.45
N GLY A 139 7.09 0.22 12.31
CA GLY A 139 5.83 0.94 12.19
C GLY A 139 5.99 2.42 11.85
N ALA A 140 7.20 2.96 11.80
CA ALA A 140 7.43 4.33 11.37
C ALA A 140 7.19 4.51 9.86
N ILE A 141 6.68 5.67 9.48
CA ILE A 141 6.59 6.06 8.07
C ILE A 141 7.99 6.40 7.58
N ARG A 142 8.34 5.88 6.40
CA ARG A 142 9.67 5.99 5.81
C ARG A 142 9.72 7.09 4.76
N GLU A 143 10.92 7.57 4.48
CA GLU A 143 11.16 8.48 3.38
C GLU A 143 10.69 7.90 2.04
N PRO A 144 10.04 8.71 1.19
CA PRO A 144 9.49 8.26 -0.08
C PRO A 144 10.59 7.93 -1.10
N ARG A 145 10.34 6.89 -1.90
CA ARG A 145 11.13 6.57 -3.09
C ARG A 145 10.49 7.19 -4.32
N LEU A 146 11.19 8.10 -4.95
CA LEU A 146 10.65 8.99 -5.98
C LEU A 146 10.41 8.33 -7.34
N GLY A 147 11.05 7.19 -7.64
CA GLY A 147 11.07 6.61 -8.98
C GLY A 147 9.70 6.36 -9.61
N PHE A 148 8.71 5.91 -8.82
CA PHE A 148 7.34 5.69 -9.34
C PHE A 148 6.64 7.01 -9.65
N LEU A 149 6.74 8.00 -8.77
CA LEU A 149 6.16 9.32 -9.00
C LEU A 149 6.83 10.01 -10.20
N ASP A 150 8.18 9.93 -10.30
CA ASP A 150 8.89 10.46 -11.46
C ASP A 150 8.41 9.82 -12.77
N TYR A 151 8.17 8.49 -12.80
CA TYR A 151 7.67 7.81 -13.99
C TYR A 151 6.24 8.24 -14.37
N MET A 152 5.40 8.59 -13.39
CA MET A 152 4.04 9.08 -13.63
C MET A 152 4.04 10.53 -14.13
N LEU A 153 4.92 11.36 -13.57
CA LEU A 153 4.90 12.81 -13.74
C LEU A 153 5.81 13.34 -14.85
N ARG A 154 6.84 12.59 -15.29
CA ARG A 154 7.89 13.12 -16.19
C ARG A 154 7.42 13.72 -17.51
N ASP A 155 6.29 13.23 -18.03
CA ASP A 155 5.70 13.76 -19.25
C ASP A 155 4.36 14.48 -18.95
N TYR A 156 4.13 14.84 -17.67
CA TYR A 156 2.90 15.51 -17.25
C TYR A 156 3.00 17.01 -17.47
N HIS A 157 2.04 17.55 -18.19
CA HIS A 157 1.90 18.96 -18.48
C HIS A 157 0.68 19.54 -17.73
N PRO A 158 0.78 20.70 -17.06
CA PRO A 158 -0.32 21.28 -16.27
C PRO A 158 -1.56 21.65 -17.08
N HIS A 159 -1.41 21.83 -18.41
CA HIS A 159 -2.53 22.05 -19.32
C HIS A 159 -3.06 20.77 -20.00
N SER A 160 -2.66 19.60 -19.54
CA SER A 160 -3.20 18.32 -20.04
C SER A 160 -4.70 18.24 -19.80
N ASP A 161 -5.44 17.63 -20.74
CA ASP A 161 -6.89 17.39 -20.61
C ASP A 161 -7.20 16.45 -19.44
N LYS A 162 -6.26 15.57 -19.11
CA LYS A 162 -6.38 14.58 -18.03
C LYS A 162 -5.52 14.94 -16.83
N ASP A 163 -6.14 14.99 -15.65
CA ASP A 163 -5.43 15.18 -14.40
C ASP A 163 -4.89 13.86 -13.82
N ILE A 164 -3.89 13.95 -12.96
CA ILE A 164 -3.44 12.87 -12.09
C ILE A 164 -3.84 13.24 -10.67
N VAL A 165 -4.72 12.44 -10.07
CA VAL A 165 -5.23 12.70 -8.72
C VAL A 165 -4.66 11.67 -7.76
N PHE A 166 -3.85 12.14 -6.80
CA PHE A 166 -3.31 11.30 -5.74
C PHE A 166 -4.27 11.26 -4.56
N ILE A 167 -4.63 10.05 -4.11
CA ILE A 167 -5.45 9.85 -2.91
C ILE A 167 -4.56 9.26 -1.82
N PRO A 168 -4.22 10.04 -0.76
CA PRO A 168 -3.50 9.53 0.39
C PRO A 168 -4.32 8.48 1.13
N VAL A 169 -3.72 7.33 1.45
CA VAL A 169 -4.39 6.25 2.18
C VAL A 169 -3.58 5.85 3.39
N GLY A 170 -4.15 6.04 4.57
CA GLY A 170 -3.56 5.60 5.84
C GLY A 170 -4.05 4.21 6.23
N ILE A 171 -3.13 3.27 6.46
CA ILE A 171 -3.43 1.91 6.88
C ILE A 171 -2.81 1.65 8.24
N ASN A 172 -3.58 1.07 9.16
CA ASN A 172 -3.06 0.60 10.45
C ASN A 172 -3.76 -0.66 10.93
N TYR A 173 -3.09 -1.39 11.80
CA TYR A 173 -3.54 -2.65 12.39
C TYR A 173 -3.33 -2.63 13.89
N ASP A 174 -4.23 -3.26 14.63
CA ASP A 174 -3.96 -3.59 16.04
C ASP A 174 -2.77 -4.53 16.16
N ARG A 175 -2.67 -5.49 15.22
CA ARG A 175 -1.55 -6.41 15.13
C ARG A 175 -1.33 -6.87 13.70
N VAL A 176 -0.13 -6.69 13.17
CA VAL A 176 0.22 -7.19 11.83
C VAL A 176 0.51 -8.70 11.86
N ILE A 177 0.19 -9.40 10.77
CA ILE A 177 0.43 -10.85 10.67
C ILE A 177 1.92 -11.18 10.79
N GLU A 178 2.75 -10.30 10.26
CA GLU A 178 4.20 -10.44 10.17
C GLU A 178 4.95 -9.97 11.43
N ASP A 179 4.27 -9.59 12.52
CA ASP A 179 4.87 -8.99 13.71
C ASP A 179 6.17 -9.68 14.15
N ARG A 180 6.12 -11.00 14.36
CA ARG A 180 7.28 -11.79 14.79
C ARG A 180 8.43 -11.79 13.79
N SER A 181 8.14 -11.76 12.50
CA SER A 181 9.16 -11.74 11.46
C SER A 181 9.77 -10.36 11.26
N LEU A 182 8.99 -9.31 11.50
CA LEU A 182 9.44 -7.92 11.45
C LEU A 182 10.36 -7.61 12.63
N VAL A 183 9.97 -7.99 13.86
CA VAL A 183 10.80 -7.85 15.08
C VAL A 183 12.13 -8.57 14.92
N ARG A 184 12.14 -9.83 14.47
CA ARG A 184 13.40 -10.56 14.23
C ARG A 184 14.32 -9.89 13.22
N ARG A 185 13.76 -9.17 12.23
CA ARG A 185 14.54 -8.40 11.26
C ARG A 185 15.14 -7.12 11.86
N LEU A 186 14.53 -6.55 12.88
CA LEU A 186 15.13 -5.46 13.66
C LEU A 186 16.34 -5.95 14.44
N ASP A 187 16.24 -7.14 15.03
CA ASP A 187 17.32 -7.77 15.81
C ASP A 187 18.48 -8.33 14.95
N GLY A 188 18.47 -8.14 13.64
CA GLY A 188 19.52 -8.61 12.73
C GLY A 188 19.44 -10.09 12.32
N PHE A 189 18.52 -10.87 12.87
CA PHE A 189 18.34 -12.31 12.60
C PHE A 189 17.47 -12.59 11.36
N ALA A 190 17.84 -12.06 10.20
CA ALA A 190 17.08 -12.26 8.97
C ALA A 190 17.58 -13.47 8.17
N GLU A 191 17.05 -14.65 8.40
CA GLU A 191 17.25 -15.80 7.50
C GLU A 191 16.39 -15.68 6.24
N ARG A 192 16.99 -15.90 5.07
CA ARG A 192 16.26 -16.11 3.81
C ARG A 192 15.56 -17.46 3.85
N ARG A 193 14.26 -17.44 4.09
CA ARG A 193 13.43 -18.65 4.07
C ARG A 193 13.06 -19.04 2.66
N SER A 194 13.02 -20.34 2.37
CA SER A 194 12.61 -20.86 1.06
C SER A 194 11.14 -20.51 0.76
N ALA A 195 10.81 -20.32 -0.52
CA ALA A 195 9.44 -20.04 -0.96
C ALA A 195 8.43 -21.10 -0.46
N TRP A 196 8.82 -22.36 -0.47
CA TRP A 196 7.99 -23.46 0.05
C TRP A 196 7.69 -23.34 1.54
N PHE A 197 8.67 -22.94 2.34
CA PHE A 197 8.46 -22.67 3.77
C PHE A 197 7.44 -21.56 3.99
N VAL A 198 7.50 -20.49 3.21
CA VAL A 198 6.55 -19.37 3.27
C VAL A 198 5.14 -19.85 2.92
N ILE A 199 4.98 -20.62 1.84
CA ILE A 199 3.68 -21.19 1.43
C ILE A 199 3.12 -22.07 2.54
N LYS A 200 3.89 -23.04 3.02
CA LYS A 200 3.46 -23.98 4.07
C LYS A 200 3.04 -23.25 5.35
N THR A 201 3.83 -22.26 5.76
CA THR A 201 3.53 -21.45 6.98
C THR A 201 2.28 -20.61 6.79
N THR A 202 2.11 -19.98 5.62
CA THR A 202 0.93 -19.17 5.30
C THR A 202 -0.33 -20.03 5.18
N ALA A 203 -0.26 -21.17 4.49
CA ALA A 203 -1.38 -22.10 4.39
C ALA A 203 -1.77 -22.68 5.77
N GLY A 204 -0.80 -23.09 6.57
CA GLY A 204 -1.02 -23.54 7.95
C GLY A 204 -1.62 -22.43 8.84
N PHE A 205 -1.17 -21.18 8.66
CA PHE A 205 -1.74 -20.03 9.34
C PHE A 205 -3.21 -19.81 8.96
N ILE A 206 -3.52 -19.82 7.67
CA ILE A 206 -4.90 -19.65 7.17
C ILE A 206 -5.80 -20.76 7.70
N PHE A 207 -5.36 -22.01 7.58
CA PHE A 207 -6.11 -23.18 8.06
C PHE A 207 -6.37 -23.13 9.57
N LYS A 208 -5.33 -22.88 10.38
CA LYS A 208 -5.46 -22.75 11.83
C LYS A 208 -6.41 -21.61 12.24
N ASN A 209 -6.37 -20.49 11.54
CA ASN A 209 -7.27 -19.38 11.84
C ASN A 209 -8.69 -19.63 11.31
N ALA A 210 -8.87 -20.37 10.23
CA ALA A 210 -10.20 -20.76 9.75
C ALA A 210 -10.96 -21.64 10.74
N LEU A 211 -10.24 -22.49 11.48
CA LEU A 211 -10.81 -23.35 12.52
C LEU A 211 -11.18 -22.60 13.81
N LEU A 212 -10.64 -21.43 14.04
CA LEU A 212 -10.99 -20.63 15.22
C LEU A 212 -12.39 -19.99 15.06
N SER A 213 -13.13 -19.86 16.17
CA SER A 213 -14.35 -19.04 16.19
C SER A 213 -14.05 -17.59 15.81
N ARG A 214 -15.03 -16.86 15.26
CA ARG A 214 -14.85 -15.44 14.90
C ARG A 214 -14.36 -14.60 16.07
N LYS A 215 -14.90 -14.83 17.28
CA LYS A 215 -14.50 -14.13 18.49
C LYS A 215 -13.03 -14.31 18.79
N ASN A 216 -12.52 -15.55 18.76
CA ASN A 216 -11.12 -15.86 19.07
C ASN A 216 -10.14 -15.32 18.01
N ARG A 217 -10.52 -15.30 16.75
CA ARG A 217 -9.72 -14.68 15.68
C ARG A 217 -9.57 -13.17 15.89
N TRP A 218 -10.68 -12.51 16.19
CA TRP A 218 -10.70 -11.07 16.39
C TRP A 218 -9.98 -10.64 17.67
N LEU A 219 -10.01 -11.44 18.71
CA LEU A 219 -9.19 -11.20 19.91
C LEU A 219 -7.69 -11.31 19.62
N ARG A 220 -7.31 -12.09 18.59
CA ARG A 220 -5.90 -12.30 18.24
C ARG A 220 -5.31 -11.19 17.38
N PHE A 221 -6.06 -10.65 16.42
CA PHE A 221 -5.55 -9.69 15.43
C PHE A 221 -6.23 -8.32 15.50
N GLY A 222 -7.42 -8.23 16.09
CA GLY A 222 -8.13 -6.98 16.29
C GLY A 222 -8.61 -6.31 15.01
N TYR A 223 -8.41 -5.01 14.93
CA TYR A 223 -8.84 -4.20 13.80
C TYR A 223 -7.77 -4.08 12.72
N ALA A 224 -8.21 -4.00 11.48
CA ALA A 224 -7.48 -3.43 10.35
C ALA A 224 -8.27 -2.20 9.89
N SER A 225 -7.66 -1.04 9.95
CA SER A 225 -8.32 0.22 9.64
C SER A 225 -7.66 0.90 8.46
N VAL A 226 -8.48 1.41 7.54
CA VAL A 226 -8.03 2.11 6.33
C VAL A 226 -8.80 3.42 6.24
N ASN A 227 -8.09 4.54 6.17
CA ASN A 227 -8.66 5.86 5.94
C ASN A 227 -8.20 6.41 4.60
N PHE A 228 -9.14 6.98 3.86
CA PHE A 228 -8.86 7.71 2.62
C PHE A 228 -8.82 9.20 2.94
N GLY A 229 -7.72 9.85 2.56
CA GLY A 229 -7.50 11.28 2.73
C GLY A 229 -8.08 12.13 1.60
N GLU A 230 -7.83 13.41 1.68
CA GLU A 230 -8.25 14.40 0.68
C GLU A 230 -7.50 14.18 -0.64
N PRO A 231 -8.22 14.16 -1.79
CA PRO A 231 -7.59 14.05 -3.10
C PRO A 231 -6.67 15.24 -3.40
N LEU A 232 -5.48 14.96 -3.89
CA LEU A 232 -4.49 15.95 -4.32
C LEU A 232 -4.37 15.91 -5.84
N SER A 233 -4.80 16.99 -6.52
CA SER A 233 -4.69 17.17 -7.96
C SER A 233 -3.27 17.57 -8.35
N ALA A 234 -2.63 16.82 -9.25
CA ALA A 234 -1.34 17.21 -9.81
C ALA A 234 -1.45 18.49 -10.65
N LYS A 235 -2.57 18.68 -11.35
CA LYS A 235 -2.84 19.88 -12.14
C LYS A 235 -2.85 21.13 -11.25
N LYS A 236 -3.62 21.09 -10.18
CA LYS A 236 -3.69 22.18 -9.20
C LYS A 236 -2.34 22.44 -8.54
N TYR A 237 -1.64 21.39 -8.12
CA TYR A 237 -0.29 21.50 -7.54
C TYR A 237 0.69 22.17 -8.49
N CYS A 238 0.71 21.79 -9.77
CA CYS A 238 1.56 22.39 -10.79
C CYS A 238 1.24 23.88 -11.00
N GLN A 239 -0.05 24.25 -11.05
CA GLN A 239 -0.49 25.63 -11.23
C GLN A 239 -0.10 26.50 -10.03
N GLU A 240 -0.33 26.03 -8.80
CA GLU A 240 -0.01 26.77 -7.57
C GLU A 240 1.50 26.96 -7.36
N ASN A 241 2.33 26.05 -7.85
CA ASN A 241 3.78 26.09 -7.68
C ASN A 241 4.54 26.55 -8.95
N ASN A 242 3.83 26.86 -10.04
CA ASN A 242 4.40 27.21 -11.36
C ASN A 242 5.36 26.13 -11.88
N ILE A 243 4.97 24.86 -11.79
CA ILE A 243 5.76 23.70 -12.21
C ILE A 243 5.18 23.08 -13.48
N ASP A 244 6.05 22.80 -14.45
CA ASP A 244 5.75 21.94 -15.59
C ASP A 244 6.75 20.75 -15.59
N PHE A 245 6.33 19.62 -15.08
CA PHE A 245 7.17 18.43 -14.99
C PHE A 245 7.71 17.97 -16.34
N SER A 246 6.99 18.21 -17.45
CA SER A 246 7.39 17.83 -18.79
C SER A 246 8.54 18.68 -19.34
N ALA A 247 8.68 19.92 -18.87
CA ALA A 247 9.70 20.88 -19.30
C ALA A 247 10.98 20.79 -18.44
N LEU A 248 10.93 20.16 -17.25
CA LEU A 248 12.04 20.14 -16.32
C LEU A 248 13.12 19.13 -16.73
N GLN A 249 14.39 19.53 -16.52
CA GLN A 249 15.52 18.61 -16.56
C GLN A 249 15.45 17.60 -15.41
N THR A 250 16.14 16.47 -15.57
CA THR A 250 16.03 15.33 -14.65
C THR A 250 16.25 15.72 -13.18
N ASP A 251 17.30 16.46 -12.86
CA ASP A 251 17.66 16.79 -11.48
C ASP A 251 16.61 17.71 -10.85
N GLN A 252 16.22 18.79 -11.57
CA GLN A 252 15.17 19.72 -11.13
C GLN A 252 13.84 18.99 -10.93
N ARG A 253 13.48 18.10 -11.86
CA ARG A 253 12.26 17.30 -11.74
C ARG A 253 12.29 16.39 -10.52
N PHE A 254 13.42 15.76 -10.20
CA PHE A 254 13.55 14.95 -8.99
C PHE A 254 13.36 15.76 -7.71
N ASP A 255 13.85 17.00 -7.67
CA ASP A 255 13.66 17.89 -6.52
C ASP A 255 12.18 18.24 -6.32
N ASP A 256 11.46 18.60 -7.40
CA ASP A 256 10.06 18.97 -7.31
C ASP A 256 9.14 17.75 -7.11
N VAL A 257 9.45 16.61 -7.70
CA VAL A 257 8.81 15.32 -7.35
C VAL A 257 9.04 14.97 -5.88
N GLY A 258 10.22 15.28 -5.34
CA GLY A 258 10.55 15.11 -3.94
C GLY A 258 9.69 15.96 -3.00
N LYS A 259 9.41 17.22 -3.35
CA LYS A 259 8.51 18.11 -2.60
C LYS A 259 7.08 17.57 -2.60
N LEU A 260 6.56 17.18 -3.77
CA LEU A 260 5.25 16.57 -3.90
C LEU A 260 5.14 15.25 -3.13
N ALA A 261 6.17 14.41 -3.20
CA ALA A 261 6.20 13.15 -2.45
C ALA A 261 6.14 13.37 -0.94
N LYS A 262 6.85 14.36 -0.40
CA LYS A 262 6.81 14.73 1.02
C LYS A 262 5.44 15.24 1.43
N LEU A 263 4.78 16.05 0.60
CA LEU A 263 3.42 16.51 0.83
C LEU A 263 2.45 15.32 0.91
N ILE A 264 2.49 14.41 -0.06
CA ILE A 264 1.66 13.20 -0.05
C ILE A 264 1.93 12.33 1.20
N MET A 265 3.21 12.15 1.59
CA MET A 265 3.55 11.37 2.78
C MET A 265 3.09 12.05 4.07
N HIS A 266 3.12 13.39 4.13
CA HIS A 266 2.54 14.14 5.24
C HIS A 266 1.04 13.91 5.35
N ASP A 267 0.31 13.96 4.24
CA ASP A 267 -1.14 13.73 4.21
C ASP A 267 -1.48 12.27 4.58
N ILE A 268 -0.69 11.30 4.14
CA ILE A 268 -0.81 9.91 4.60
C ILE A 268 -0.67 9.85 6.13
N THR A 269 0.33 10.52 6.69
CA THR A 269 0.56 10.53 8.15
C THR A 269 -0.65 11.05 8.92
N ARG A 270 -1.29 12.10 8.42
CA ARG A 270 -2.48 12.71 9.04
C ARG A 270 -3.69 11.79 9.05
N VAL A 271 -3.80 10.89 8.07
CA VAL A 271 -4.95 10.00 7.93
C VAL A 271 -4.70 8.57 8.42
N VAL A 272 -3.48 8.24 8.89
CA VAL A 272 -3.22 6.92 9.50
C VAL A 272 -4.15 6.72 10.70
N PRO A 273 -5.01 5.68 10.68
CA PRO A 273 -5.96 5.46 11.76
C PRO A 273 -5.26 5.10 13.07
N VAL A 274 -5.74 5.67 14.16
CA VAL A 274 -5.34 5.24 15.51
C VAL A 274 -6.18 4.04 15.91
N THR A 275 -5.53 2.93 16.27
CA THR A 275 -6.20 1.70 16.68
C THR A 275 -6.18 1.53 18.21
N PRO A 276 -7.17 0.82 18.80
CA PRO A 276 -7.26 0.68 20.26
C PRO A 276 -6.01 0.10 20.91
N VAL A 277 -5.38 -0.91 20.29
CA VAL A 277 -4.17 -1.53 20.81
C VAL A 277 -3.01 -0.54 20.80
N ALA A 278 -2.86 0.28 19.77
CA ALA A 278 -1.82 1.30 19.69
C ALA A 278 -1.95 2.33 20.82
N LEU A 279 -3.17 2.79 21.13
CA LEU A 279 -3.44 3.71 22.25
C LEU A 279 -3.09 3.11 23.60
N VAL A 280 -3.49 1.86 23.85
CA VAL A 280 -3.19 1.17 25.11
C VAL A 280 -1.70 0.94 25.26
N CYS A 281 -1.02 0.51 24.20
CA CYS A 281 0.44 0.32 24.22
C CYS A 281 1.18 1.63 24.50
N GLU A 282 0.77 2.74 23.89
CA GLU A 282 1.36 4.07 24.13
C GLU A 282 1.18 4.50 25.58
N ALA A 283 -0.03 4.33 26.14
CA ALA A 283 -0.31 4.63 27.55
C ALA A 283 0.53 3.78 28.50
N LEU A 284 0.68 2.48 28.21
CA LEU A 284 1.49 1.57 29.02
C LEU A 284 2.98 1.92 28.95
N VAL A 285 3.51 2.29 27.78
CA VAL A 285 4.91 2.67 27.60
C VAL A 285 5.23 3.97 28.34
N LYS A 286 4.35 4.99 28.21
CA LYS A 286 4.53 6.29 28.91
C LYS A 286 4.50 6.16 30.43
N ASN A 287 3.66 5.27 30.94
CA ASN A 287 3.50 5.06 32.38
C ASN A 287 4.28 3.83 32.92
N ALA A 288 5.24 3.30 32.15
CA ALA A 288 5.95 2.07 32.49
C ALA A 288 6.69 2.11 33.86
N SER A 289 7.09 3.30 34.31
CA SER A 289 7.71 3.51 35.63
C SER A 289 6.70 3.35 36.78
N GLU A 290 5.45 3.74 36.59
CA GLU A 290 4.38 3.62 37.57
C GLU A 290 3.89 2.17 37.72
N TRP A 291 3.75 1.46 36.58
CA TRP A 291 3.33 0.05 36.56
C TRP A 291 4.33 -0.93 37.21
N LYS A 292 5.62 -0.58 37.23
CA LYS A 292 6.64 -1.39 37.94
C LYS A 292 6.47 -1.37 39.46
N ARG A 293 5.88 -0.33 40.02
CA ARG A 293 5.62 -0.22 41.47
C ARG A 293 4.46 -1.09 41.92
N ASP A 294 3.44 -1.26 41.11
CA ASP A 294 2.18 -1.92 41.48
C ASP A 294 2.20 -3.46 41.30
N ARG A 295 3.20 -4.01 40.61
CA ARG A 295 3.34 -5.48 40.46
C ARG A 295 3.59 -6.25 41.77
N LYS A 296 3.90 -5.55 42.88
CA LYS A 296 4.10 -6.14 44.18
C LYS A 296 2.83 -6.26 45.04
N SER A 297 1.71 -5.70 44.60
CA SER A 297 0.44 -5.69 45.33
C SER A 297 -0.61 -6.68 44.83
N VAL A 298 -0.29 -7.50 43.81
CA VAL A 298 -1.17 -8.54 43.29
C VAL A 298 -0.43 -9.88 43.32
N VAL A 299 -0.25 -10.41 44.51
CA VAL A 299 0.02 -11.82 44.81
C VAL A 299 -0.89 -12.25 45.96
#